data_d0ab2e6fd8b6aa965becc56c0c2e98a2
#
_entry.id   d0ab2e6fd8b6aa965becc56c0c2e98a2
#
_cell.length_a   1.000
_cell.length_b   1.000
_cell.length_c   1.000
_cell.angle_alpha   90.00
_cell.angle_beta   90.00
_cell.angle_gamma   90.00
#
_symmetry.space_group_name_H-M   'P 1'
#
loop_
_entity.id
_entity.type
_entity.pdbx_description
1 polymer ?
#
loop_
_entity_poly.entity_id
_entity_poly.type
_entity_poly.pdbx_seq_one_letter_code
_entity_poly.pdbx_strand_id
1 'polypeptide(L)'
;MKMLALFALCLALNAHADSNGSCTFADEGSCVQYDGAGYTQVRAQIQAACQEESGSYSADGCSAQGKLGTCHMDEEAPTYYSISFYAPMTSDDAKASCSIMAGRFE
;
A
#
# COMPACT_ATOMS: atom_id res chain seq x y z
N MET A 1 0.54 -10.69 34.79
CA MET A 1 1.47 -9.61 34.74
C MET A 1 2.18 -9.58 33.45
N LYS A 2 3.00 -10.52 33.22
CA LYS A 2 3.72 -10.56 31.96
C LYS A 2 2.82 -10.63 30.78
N MET A 3 1.68 -11.22 30.96
CA MET A 3 0.71 -11.29 29.91
C MET A 3 0.30 -9.95 29.41
N LEU A 4 0.18 -9.01 30.33
CA LEU A 4 -0.26 -7.69 29.94
C LEU A 4 0.70 -7.01 29.00
N ALA A 5 1.97 -7.24 29.24
CA ALA A 5 2.98 -6.65 28.38
C ALA A 5 2.83 -7.18 26.97
N LEU A 6 2.50 -8.45 26.85
CA LEU A 6 2.32 -9.05 25.56
C LEU A 6 1.15 -8.44 24.83
N PHE A 7 0.11 -8.14 25.56
CA PHE A 7 -1.03 -7.52 24.93
C PHE A 7 -0.70 -6.18 24.36
N ALA A 8 0.13 -5.44 25.07
CA ALA A 8 0.54 -4.15 24.56
C ALA A 8 1.21 -4.30 23.21
N LEU A 9 2.01 -5.33 23.07
CA LEU A 9 2.65 -5.58 21.80
C LEU A 9 1.64 -5.91 20.71
N CYS A 10 0.65 -6.68 21.07
CA CYS A 10 -0.38 -7.00 20.09
C CYS A 10 -1.09 -5.76 19.60
N LEU A 11 -1.29 -4.80 20.48
CA LEU A 11 -1.91 -3.56 20.04
C LEU A 11 -1.05 -2.82 19.05
N ALA A 12 0.25 -2.84 19.27
CA ALA A 12 1.15 -2.22 18.32
C ALA A 12 1.02 -2.87 16.96
N LEU A 13 0.83 -4.17 16.93
CA LEU A 13 0.66 -4.87 15.67
C LEU A 13 -0.62 -4.46 14.99
N ASN A 14 -1.63 -4.15 15.75
CA ASN A 14 -2.89 -3.75 15.17
C ASN A 14 -2.77 -2.50 14.32
N ALA A 15 -1.76 -1.71 14.55
CA ALA A 15 -1.55 -0.54 13.72
C ALA A 15 -1.34 -0.91 12.26
N HIS A 16 -0.89 -2.12 12.01
CA HIS A 16 -0.66 -2.57 10.64
C HIS A 16 -1.95 -3.05 9.99
N ALA A 17 -2.98 -3.22 10.77
CA ALA A 17 -4.25 -3.73 10.23
C ALA A 17 -4.99 -2.69 9.41
N ASP A 18 -4.50 -1.44 9.40
CA ASP A 18 -5.14 -0.41 8.59
C ASP A 18 -5.01 -0.69 7.10
N SER A 19 -3.98 -1.45 6.73
CA SER A 19 -3.79 -1.78 5.34
C SER A 19 -4.54 -3.07 5.01
N ASN A 20 -5.19 -3.09 3.86
CA ASN A 20 -5.84 -4.29 3.35
C ASN A 20 -4.95 -5.00 2.36
N GLY A 21 -3.66 -4.77 2.43
CA GLY A 21 -2.71 -5.46 1.61
C GLY A 21 -2.11 -4.55 0.55
N SER A 22 -1.12 -5.07 -0.13
CA SER A 22 -0.44 -4.32 -1.17
C SER A 22 -0.03 -5.24 -2.30
N CYS A 23 0.11 -4.64 -3.48
CA CYS A 23 0.56 -5.34 -4.69
C CYS A 23 1.78 -4.61 -5.22
N THR A 24 2.92 -5.30 -5.26
CA THR A 24 4.18 -4.71 -5.68
C THR A 24 4.54 -5.18 -7.08
N PHE A 25 4.87 -4.22 -7.93
CA PHE A 25 5.36 -4.47 -9.29
C PHE A 25 6.81 -3.99 -9.34
N ALA A 26 7.71 -4.86 -8.89
CA ALA A 26 9.11 -4.49 -8.69
C ALA A 26 9.78 -3.99 -9.97
N ASP A 27 9.44 -4.61 -11.11
CA ASP A 27 10.06 -4.22 -12.37
C ASP A 27 9.69 -2.81 -12.79
N GLU A 28 8.54 -2.34 -12.34
CA GLU A 28 8.06 -1.00 -12.66
C GLU A 28 8.38 0.01 -11.58
N GLY A 29 8.83 -0.46 -10.42
CA GLY A 29 9.11 0.43 -9.31
C GLY A 29 7.88 1.00 -8.66
N SER A 30 6.79 0.22 -8.58
CA SER A 30 5.56 0.70 -7.97
C SER A 30 4.95 -0.33 -7.04
N CYS A 31 4.19 0.16 -6.07
CA CYS A 31 3.46 -0.68 -5.14
C CYS A 31 2.12 -0.01 -4.82
N VAL A 32 1.04 -0.73 -5.02
CA VAL A 32 -0.30 -0.22 -4.70
C VAL A 32 -0.70 -0.73 -3.32
N GLN A 33 -1.09 0.18 -2.45
CA GLN A 33 -1.54 -0.16 -1.11
C GLN A 33 -3.02 0.14 -0.99
N TYR A 34 -3.78 -0.84 -0.53
CA TYR A 34 -5.23 -0.75 -0.43
C TYR A 34 -5.60 -0.39 1.01
N ASP A 35 -5.89 0.89 1.25
CA ASP A 35 -6.10 1.39 2.60
C ASP A 35 -7.56 1.52 3.00
N GLY A 36 -8.43 1.73 2.05
CA GLY A 36 -9.82 1.99 2.35
C GLY A 36 -10.54 0.80 2.98
N ALA A 37 -11.44 1.08 3.90
CA ALA A 37 -12.20 0.02 4.58
C ALA A 37 -13.04 -0.79 3.61
N GLY A 38 -13.37 -0.22 2.46
CA GLY A 38 -14.15 -0.93 1.45
C GLY A 38 -13.45 -2.15 0.87
N TYR A 39 -12.12 -2.23 1.03
CA TYR A 39 -11.38 -3.38 0.52
C TYR A 39 -11.40 -4.58 1.45
N THR A 40 -11.85 -4.40 2.69
CA THR A 40 -11.73 -5.44 3.71
C THR A 40 -12.38 -6.75 3.29
N GLN A 41 -13.53 -6.68 2.65
CA GLN A 41 -14.27 -7.89 2.30
C GLN A 41 -13.88 -8.46 0.94
N VAL A 42 -12.99 -7.79 0.22
CA VAL A 42 -12.58 -8.26 -1.11
C VAL A 42 -11.09 -8.55 -1.19
N ARG A 43 -10.48 -8.82 -0.04
CA ARG A 43 -9.04 -9.06 -0.02
C ARG A 43 -8.61 -10.23 -0.92
N ALA A 44 -9.42 -11.28 -0.95
CA ALA A 44 -9.07 -12.43 -1.77
C ALA A 44 -9.08 -12.08 -3.25
N GLN A 45 -10.02 -11.23 -3.66
CA GLN A 45 -10.07 -10.78 -5.04
C GLN A 45 -8.89 -9.88 -5.38
N ILE A 46 -8.50 -9.02 -4.43
CA ILE A 46 -7.34 -8.17 -4.63
C ILE A 46 -6.09 -9.01 -4.81
N GLN A 47 -5.93 -10.04 -3.98
CA GLN A 47 -4.77 -10.91 -4.08
C GLN A 47 -4.74 -11.63 -5.42
N ALA A 48 -5.88 -12.15 -5.85
CA ALA A 48 -5.97 -12.85 -7.13
C ALA A 48 -5.65 -11.92 -8.29
N ALA A 49 -6.21 -10.70 -8.28
CA ALA A 49 -5.95 -9.74 -9.33
C ALA A 49 -4.48 -9.34 -9.39
N CYS A 50 -3.86 -9.16 -8.22
CA CYS A 50 -2.45 -8.82 -8.15
C CYS A 50 -1.60 -9.91 -8.81
N GLN A 51 -1.92 -11.16 -8.50
CA GLN A 51 -1.17 -12.28 -9.05
C GLN A 51 -1.39 -12.44 -10.54
N GLU A 52 -2.59 -12.17 -11.01
CA GLU A 52 -2.88 -12.21 -12.43
C GLU A 52 -2.05 -11.21 -13.22
N GLU A 53 -1.74 -10.09 -12.61
CA GLU A 53 -0.95 -9.06 -13.28
C GLU A 53 0.54 -9.20 -12.99
N SER A 54 0.94 -10.33 -12.46
CA SER A 54 2.34 -10.63 -12.16
C SER A 54 2.92 -9.76 -11.06
N GLY A 55 2.08 -9.28 -10.16
CA GLY A 55 2.52 -8.55 -9.00
C GLY A 55 2.78 -9.49 -7.83
N SER A 56 3.40 -8.96 -6.80
CA SER A 56 3.63 -9.68 -5.56
C SER A 56 2.70 -9.13 -4.50
N TYR A 57 1.80 -9.96 -4.02
CA TYR A 57 0.84 -9.54 -3.00
C TYR A 57 1.42 -9.74 -1.61
N SER A 58 1.16 -8.77 -0.73
CA SER A 58 1.51 -8.88 0.69
C SER A 58 0.33 -8.41 1.51
N ALA A 59 0.11 -9.03 2.66
CA ALA A 59 -0.90 -8.56 3.59
C ALA A 59 -0.50 -7.26 4.26
N ASP A 60 0.78 -6.95 4.22
CA ASP A 60 1.29 -5.70 4.78
C ASP A 60 1.23 -4.60 3.74
N GLY A 61 1.46 -3.37 4.19
CA GLY A 61 1.53 -2.24 3.27
C GLY A 61 2.80 -2.24 2.46
N CYS A 62 2.93 -1.26 1.59
CA CYS A 62 4.13 -1.11 0.77
C CYS A 62 5.33 -0.80 1.65
N SER A 63 6.51 -1.26 1.24
CA SER A 63 7.73 -1.07 2.01
C SER A 63 8.09 0.40 2.11
N ALA A 64 8.60 0.80 3.27
CA ALA A 64 9.12 2.14 3.44
C ALA A 64 10.55 2.26 2.93
N GLN A 65 11.21 1.13 2.75
CA GLN A 65 12.61 1.11 2.36
C GLN A 65 12.79 1.47 0.90
N GLY A 66 13.61 2.47 0.63
CA GLY A 66 13.87 2.89 -0.74
C GLY A 66 12.74 3.63 -1.41
N LYS A 67 11.74 4.01 -0.65
CA LYS A 67 10.57 4.68 -1.23
C LYS A 67 10.93 6.09 -1.68
N LEU A 68 10.57 6.42 -2.92
CA LEU A 68 10.79 7.75 -3.48
C LEU A 68 9.67 8.70 -3.10
N GLY A 69 8.49 8.19 -2.88
CA GLY A 69 7.33 9.00 -2.53
C GLY A 69 6.06 8.19 -2.71
N THR A 70 4.95 8.79 -2.34
CA THR A 70 3.65 8.14 -2.39
C THR A 70 2.63 9.05 -3.06
N CYS A 71 1.83 8.47 -3.93
CA CYS A 71 0.71 9.16 -4.55
C CYS A 71 -0.57 8.72 -3.86
N HIS A 72 -1.24 9.65 -3.20
CA HIS A 72 -2.47 9.37 -2.48
C HIS A 72 -3.66 9.63 -3.37
N MET A 73 -4.52 8.62 -3.51
CA MET A 73 -5.65 8.66 -4.42
C MET A 73 -6.95 8.61 -3.63
N ASP A 74 -7.78 9.64 -3.83
CA ASP A 74 -9.17 9.59 -3.36
C ASP A 74 -9.32 9.22 -1.90
N GLU A 75 -8.60 9.90 -1.04
CA GLU A 75 -8.45 9.52 0.37
C GLU A 75 -9.75 9.44 1.15
N GLU A 76 -10.81 10.09 0.67
CA GLU A 76 -12.08 10.09 1.38
C GLU A 76 -13.02 8.97 0.97
N ALA A 77 -12.69 8.26 -0.08
CA ALA A 77 -13.53 7.17 -0.56
C ALA A 77 -13.31 5.91 0.27
N PRO A 78 -14.34 5.06 0.42
CA PRO A 78 -14.16 3.80 1.14
C PRO A 78 -13.15 2.88 0.47
N THR A 79 -12.90 3.08 -0.81
CA THR A 79 -11.94 2.27 -1.57
C THR A 79 -10.72 3.07 -1.96
N TYR A 80 -10.28 3.96 -1.08
CA TYR A 80 -9.09 4.74 -1.41
C TYR A 80 -7.83 3.89 -1.34
N TYR A 81 -6.86 4.28 -2.13
CA TYR A 81 -5.59 3.55 -2.19
C TYR A 81 -4.46 4.54 -2.43
N SER A 82 -3.24 4.06 -2.27
CA SER A 82 -2.07 4.87 -2.53
C SER A 82 -1.09 4.05 -3.35
N ILE A 83 -0.22 4.76 -4.07
CA ILE A 83 0.81 4.12 -4.87
C ILE A 83 2.15 4.66 -4.41
N SER A 84 3.03 3.76 -3.99
CA SER A 84 4.38 4.11 -3.59
C SER A 84 5.33 3.79 -4.73
N PHE A 85 6.35 4.63 -4.88
CA PHE A 85 7.28 4.52 -6.00
C PHE A 85 8.70 4.24 -5.51
N TYR A 86 9.41 3.43 -6.30
CA TYR A 86 10.76 2.96 -5.98
C TYR A 86 11.57 2.91 -7.25
N ALA A 87 12.89 2.76 -7.13
CA ALA A 87 13.71 2.47 -8.30
C ALA A 87 13.15 1.22 -8.99
N PRO A 88 13.19 1.12 -10.31
CA PRO A 88 13.94 1.95 -11.25
C PRO A 88 13.27 3.28 -11.62
N MET A 89 12.12 3.60 -11.04
CA MET A 89 11.50 4.88 -11.31
C MET A 89 12.33 6.00 -10.66
N THR A 90 12.28 7.20 -11.23
CA THR A 90 12.93 8.36 -10.63
C THR A 90 11.91 9.21 -9.89
N SER A 91 12.38 10.08 -9.01
CA SER A 91 11.50 10.99 -8.30
C SER A 91 10.67 11.85 -9.24
N ASP A 92 11.30 12.36 -10.29
CA ASP A 92 10.58 13.21 -11.25
C ASP A 92 9.50 12.42 -11.97
N ASP A 93 9.80 11.20 -12.37
CA ASP A 93 8.82 10.35 -13.04
C ASP A 93 7.68 9.99 -12.10
N ALA A 94 7.99 9.74 -10.83
CA ALA A 94 6.97 9.43 -9.85
C ALA A 94 6.01 10.60 -9.67
N LYS A 95 6.55 11.80 -9.56
CA LYS A 95 5.71 12.99 -9.43
C LYS A 95 4.86 13.21 -10.65
N ALA A 96 5.43 13.02 -11.84
CA ALA A 96 4.69 13.19 -13.06
C ALA A 96 3.56 12.17 -13.17
N SER A 97 3.83 10.92 -12.81
CA SER A 97 2.81 9.88 -12.84
C SER A 97 1.67 10.21 -11.90
N CYS A 98 1.99 10.66 -10.69
CA CYS A 98 0.98 11.01 -9.71
C CYS A 98 0.12 12.17 -10.20
N SER A 99 0.75 13.15 -10.83
CA SER A 99 0.06 14.31 -11.37
C SER A 99 -0.93 13.89 -12.47
N ILE A 100 -0.50 13.00 -13.34
CA ILE A 100 -1.36 12.49 -14.40
C ILE A 100 -2.59 11.79 -13.83
N MET A 101 -2.41 11.07 -12.73
CA MET A 101 -3.51 10.38 -12.08
C MET A 101 -4.36 11.29 -11.19
N ALA A 102 -3.99 12.57 -11.10
CA ALA A 102 -4.68 13.54 -10.26
C ALA A 102 -4.63 13.16 -8.77
N GLY A 103 -3.54 12.53 -8.36
CA GLY A 103 -3.33 12.20 -6.97
C GLY A 103 -2.51 13.26 -6.24
N ARG A 104 -2.35 13.06 -4.94
CA ARG A 104 -1.56 13.97 -4.12
C ARG A 104 -0.23 13.29 -3.79
N PHE A 105 0.85 13.86 -4.28
CA PHE A 105 2.18 13.29 -4.08
C PHE A 105 2.77 13.76 -2.77
N GLU A 106 3.37 12.82 -2.06
CA GLU A 106 3.93 13.15 -0.76
C GLU A 106 5.27 12.45 -0.51
#